data_445eb0ef0c6aa122195937c0e666a171
#
_entry.id   445eb0ef0c6aa122195937c0e666a171
#
_cell.length_a   1.000
_cell.length_b   1.000
_cell.length_c   1.000
_cell.angle_alpha   90.00
_cell.angle_beta   90.00
_cell.angle_gamma   90.00
#
_symmetry.space_group_name_H-M   'P 1'
#
loop_
_entity.id
_entity.type
_entity.pdbx_description
1 polymer ?
#
loop_
_entity_poly.entity_id
_entity_poly.type
_entity_poly.pdbx_seq_one_letter_code
_entity_poly.pdbx_strand_id
1 'polypeptide(L)'
;MNDLKLSLIFGTLSRVITFVNQVLSVPLTIAIIGINEFTRFNVITAGIAWLITVGGCLLPSLVGDISRAKEDNNDIMISEKISSALTVMLIFIITVMIGYIFFFGMMDNERNLLLIFSILILLFSTAENVRQGLGENYKNAIYNGCSNLLSLVIILGLAYF
;
A
#
# COMPACT_ATOMS: atom_id res chain seq x y z
N MET A 1 18.70 -11.17 -18.01
CA MET A 1 19.82 -10.93 -17.06
C MET A 1 19.90 -9.49 -16.55
N ASN A 2 19.44 -8.50 -17.32
CA ASN A 2 19.40 -7.10 -16.88
C ASN A 2 18.33 -6.82 -15.80
N ASP A 3 17.15 -7.45 -15.89
CA ASP A 3 16.00 -7.19 -14.97
C ASP A 3 16.30 -7.62 -13.53
N LEU A 4 17.06 -8.70 -13.34
CA LEU A 4 17.44 -9.18 -12.01
C LEU A 4 18.43 -8.23 -11.33
N LYS A 5 19.40 -7.68 -12.08
CA LYS A 5 20.33 -6.66 -11.57
C LYS A 5 19.59 -5.36 -11.25
N LEU A 6 18.69 -4.92 -12.12
CA LEU A 6 17.87 -3.74 -11.90
C LEU A 6 16.99 -3.91 -10.66
N SER A 7 16.33 -5.06 -10.51
CA SER A 7 15.51 -5.37 -9.34
C SER A 7 16.33 -5.32 -8.04
N LEU A 8 17.56 -5.81 -8.06
CA LEU A 8 18.45 -5.83 -6.91
C LEU A 8 18.92 -4.43 -6.53
N ILE A 9 19.35 -3.63 -7.51
CA ILE A 9 19.81 -2.25 -7.29
C ILE A 9 18.65 -1.37 -6.80
N PHE A 10 17.54 -1.33 -7.53
CA PHE A 10 16.39 -0.50 -7.16
C PHE A 10 15.71 -0.98 -5.88
N GLY A 11 15.68 -2.31 -5.64
CA GLY A 11 15.16 -2.87 -4.39
C GLY A 11 15.99 -2.44 -3.18
N THR A 12 17.32 -2.47 -3.29
CA THR A 12 18.21 -2.03 -2.20
C THR A 12 18.08 -0.52 -1.97
N LEU A 13 18.10 0.26 -3.05
CA LEU A 13 17.98 1.72 -2.97
C LEU A 13 16.63 2.12 -2.33
N SER A 14 15.53 1.50 -2.76
CA SER A 14 14.20 1.73 -2.19
C SER A 14 14.16 1.43 -0.69
N ARG A 15 14.78 0.34 -0.24
CA ARG A 15 14.85 -0.01 1.19
C ARG A 15 15.63 1.03 2.00
N VAL A 16 16.76 1.53 1.48
CA VAL A 16 17.52 2.59 2.14
C VAL A 16 16.69 3.86 2.26
N ILE A 17 16.01 4.27 1.18
CA ILE A 17 15.13 5.44 1.19
C ILE A 17 13.99 5.25 2.19
N THR A 18 13.35 4.08 2.21
CA THR A 18 12.28 3.76 3.16
C THR A 18 12.78 3.85 4.61
N PHE A 19 13.94 3.30 4.89
CA PHE A 19 14.55 3.36 6.22
C PHE A 19 14.81 4.81 6.67
N VAL A 20 15.42 5.61 5.79
CA VAL A 20 15.69 7.04 6.06
C VAL A 20 14.37 7.78 6.30
N ASN A 21 13.36 7.54 5.46
CA ASN A 21 12.05 8.14 5.63
C ASN A 21 11.42 7.77 6.98
N GLN A 22 11.45 6.51 7.39
CA GLN A 22 10.89 6.05 8.67
C GLN A 22 11.60 6.69 9.88
N VAL A 23 12.93 6.79 9.83
CA VAL A 23 13.71 7.39 10.93
C VAL A 23 13.44 8.88 11.05
N LEU A 24 13.29 9.60 9.93
CA LEU A 24 13.12 11.06 9.93
C LEU A 24 11.65 11.48 10.08
N SER A 25 10.70 10.71 9.53
CA SER A 25 9.29 11.11 9.52
C SER A 25 8.69 11.19 10.93
N VAL A 26 9.03 10.27 11.82
CA VAL A 26 8.47 10.25 13.19
C VAL A 26 8.84 11.50 13.98
N PRO A 27 10.12 11.84 14.18
CA PRO A 27 10.47 13.04 14.94
C PRO A 27 10.01 14.33 14.27
N LEU A 28 10.04 14.41 12.93
CA LEU A 28 9.55 15.58 12.20
C LEU A 28 8.04 15.75 12.37
N THR A 29 7.27 14.68 12.26
CA THR A 29 5.80 14.74 12.45
C THR A 29 5.46 15.16 13.89
N ILE A 30 6.15 14.63 14.89
CA ILE A 30 5.96 15.06 16.29
C ILE A 30 6.28 16.54 16.46
N ALA A 31 7.32 17.04 15.81
CA ALA A 31 7.70 18.45 15.88
C ALA A 31 6.64 19.37 15.25
N ILE A 32 5.92 18.90 14.21
CA ILE A 32 4.90 19.69 13.50
C ILE A 32 3.57 19.69 14.26
N ILE A 33 3.05 18.49 14.59
CA ILE A 33 1.69 18.36 15.13
C ILE A 33 1.63 18.18 16.65
N GLY A 34 2.77 17.96 17.29
CA GLY A 34 2.85 17.67 18.71
C GLY A 34 2.61 16.21 19.07
N ILE A 35 3.05 15.81 20.26
CA ILE A 35 3.04 14.40 20.67
C ILE A 35 1.62 13.84 20.86
N ASN A 36 0.68 14.65 21.32
CA ASN A 36 -0.71 14.21 21.59
C ASN A 36 -1.44 13.89 20.29
N GLU A 37 -1.37 14.77 19.29
CA GLU A 37 -2.01 14.55 17.99
C GLU A 37 -1.30 13.44 17.22
N PHE A 38 0.03 13.32 17.34
CA PHE A 38 0.78 12.19 16.78
C PHE A 38 0.33 10.84 17.39
N THR A 39 0.10 10.80 18.69
CA THR A 39 -0.40 9.59 19.35
C THR A 39 -1.80 9.22 18.85
N ARG A 40 -2.71 10.21 18.74
CA ARG A 40 -4.05 10.01 18.16
C ARG A 40 -3.99 9.50 16.73
N PHE A 41 -3.15 10.11 15.89
CA PHE A 41 -2.92 9.68 14.52
C PHE A 41 -2.41 8.24 14.45
N ASN A 42 -1.44 7.85 15.31
CA ASN A 42 -0.91 6.49 15.34
C ASN A 42 -1.96 5.45 15.75
N VAL A 43 -2.82 5.75 16.71
CA VAL A 43 -3.89 4.83 17.12
C VAL A 43 -4.85 4.57 15.95
N ILE A 44 -5.22 5.62 15.21
CA ILE A 44 -6.11 5.51 14.06
C ILE A 44 -5.43 4.74 12.93
N THR A 45 -4.17 5.08 12.60
CA THR A 45 -3.42 4.40 11.53
C THR A 45 -3.12 2.95 11.87
N ALA A 46 -2.92 2.60 13.13
CA ALA A 46 -2.76 1.21 13.55
C ALA A 46 -4.04 0.39 13.27
N GLY A 47 -5.23 0.94 13.56
CA GLY A 47 -6.50 0.29 13.21
C GLY A 47 -6.65 0.06 11.70
N ILE A 48 -6.24 1.04 10.88
CA ILE A 48 -6.24 0.94 9.43
C ILE A 48 -5.22 -0.08 8.92
N ALA A 49 -4.04 -0.15 9.54
CA ALA A 49 -3.01 -1.12 9.19
C ALA A 49 -3.51 -2.57 9.35
N TRP A 50 -4.37 -2.84 10.32
CA TRP A 50 -5.03 -4.13 10.47
C TRP A 50 -5.91 -4.47 9.25
N LEU A 51 -6.72 -3.53 8.78
CA LEU A 51 -7.56 -3.71 7.58
C LEU A 51 -6.71 -4.00 6.35
N ILE A 52 -5.63 -3.25 6.16
CA ILE A 52 -4.69 -3.45 5.05
C ILE A 52 -4.03 -4.82 5.14
N THR A 53 -3.63 -5.25 6.34
CA THR A 53 -3.01 -6.56 6.55
C THR A 53 -3.98 -7.70 6.22
N VAL A 54 -5.22 -7.64 6.71
CA VAL A 54 -6.24 -8.66 6.41
C VAL A 54 -6.56 -8.70 4.92
N GLY A 55 -6.78 -7.53 4.29
CA GLY A 55 -6.97 -7.46 2.83
C GLY A 55 -5.76 -7.96 2.04
N GLY A 56 -4.57 -7.62 2.51
CA GLY A 56 -3.31 -8.04 1.90
C GLY A 56 -3.07 -9.56 1.96
N CYS A 57 -3.60 -10.27 2.94
CA CYS A 57 -3.49 -11.73 3.02
C CYS A 57 -4.20 -12.46 1.88
N LEU A 58 -5.12 -11.80 1.16
CA LEU A 58 -5.84 -12.37 0.03
C LEU A 58 -5.01 -12.35 -1.28
N LEU A 59 -3.93 -11.58 -1.31
CA LEU A 59 -3.19 -11.29 -2.55
C LEU A 59 -1.98 -12.19 -2.85
N PRO A 60 -1.29 -12.85 -1.89
CA PRO A 60 -0.08 -13.62 -2.19
C PRO A 60 -0.31 -14.77 -3.16
N SER A 61 -1.48 -15.41 -3.15
CA SER A 61 -1.85 -16.46 -4.11
C SER A 61 -1.92 -15.93 -5.54
N LEU A 62 -2.35 -14.68 -5.72
CA LEU A 62 -2.45 -14.03 -7.03
C LEU A 62 -1.08 -13.93 -7.72
N VAL A 63 -0.02 -13.60 -6.98
CA VAL A 63 1.34 -13.52 -7.51
C VAL A 63 1.78 -14.85 -8.11
N GLY A 64 1.56 -15.95 -7.37
CA GLY A 64 1.88 -17.30 -7.84
C GLY A 64 1.06 -17.73 -9.05
N ASP A 65 -0.24 -17.45 -9.04
CA ASP A 65 -1.14 -17.79 -10.13
C ASP A 65 -0.79 -17.05 -11.43
N ILE A 66 -0.48 -15.75 -11.34
CA ILE A 66 -0.06 -14.93 -12.48
C ILE A 66 1.30 -15.39 -13.02
N SER A 67 2.27 -15.71 -12.12
CA SER A 67 3.57 -16.21 -12.56
C SER A 67 3.45 -17.51 -13.37
N ARG A 68 2.62 -18.46 -12.91
CA ARG A 68 2.35 -19.70 -13.64
C ARG A 68 1.66 -19.46 -14.97
N ALA A 69 0.61 -18.63 -14.97
CA ALA A 69 -0.11 -18.32 -16.22
C ALA A 69 0.80 -17.61 -17.25
N LYS A 70 1.78 -16.81 -16.77
CA LYS A 70 2.78 -16.20 -17.63
C LYS A 70 3.77 -17.22 -18.20
N GLU A 71 4.22 -18.20 -17.41
CA GLU A 71 5.09 -19.29 -17.89
C GLU A 71 4.38 -20.12 -18.97
N ASP A 72 3.06 -20.32 -18.84
CA ASP A 72 2.22 -21.02 -19.81
C ASP A 72 1.83 -20.14 -21.03
N ASN A 73 2.28 -18.89 -21.11
CA ASN A 73 1.89 -17.89 -22.12
C ASN A 73 0.36 -17.76 -22.29
N ASN A 74 -0.38 -17.85 -21.19
CA ASN A 74 -1.84 -17.83 -21.19
C ASN A 74 -2.39 -16.48 -20.69
N ASP A 75 -2.49 -15.51 -21.60
CA ASP A 75 -2.99 -14.16 -21.28
C ASP A 75 -4.44 -14.15 -20.81
N ILE A 76 -5.25 -15.10 -21.28
CA ILE A 76 -6.67 -15.23 -20.86
C ILE A 76 -6.70 -15.60 -19.38
N MET A 77 -5.90 -16.57 -18.96
CA MET A 77 -5.82 -16.99 -17.56
C MET A 77 -5.31 -15.86 -16.65
N ILE A 78 -4.35 -15.06 -17.12
CA ILE A 78 -3.88 -13.87 -16.38
C ILE A 78 -5.04 -12.90 -16.14
N SER A 79 -5.81 -12.60 -17.20
CA SER A 79 -6.95 -11.67 -17.12
C SER A 79 -8.04 -12.20 -16.18
N GLU A 80 -8.36 -13.49 -16.22
CA GLU A 80 -9.34 -14.13 -15.33
C GLU A 80 -8.90 -14.05 -13.86
N LYS A 81 -7.63 -14.31 -13.57
CA LYS A 81 -7.08 -14.24 -12.20
C LYS A 81 -7.10 -12.83 -11.65
N ILE A 82 -6.75 -11.84 -12.47
CA ILE A 82 -6.82 -10.42 -12.08
C ILE A 82 -8.27 -10.02 -11.81
N SER A 83 -9.20 -10.38 -12.69
CA SER A 83 -10.63 -10.06 -12.51
C SER A 83 -11.21 -10.72 -11.26
N SER A 84 -10.87 -11.99 -11.00
CA SER A 84 -11.28 -12.69 -9.79
C SER A 84 -10.73 -12.02 -8.52
N ALA A 85 -9.45 -11.64 -8.50
CA ALA A 85 -8.84 -10.96 -7.37
C ALA A 85 -9.49 -9.59 -7.10
N LEU A 86 -9.76 -8.82 -8.15
CA LEU A 86 -10.45 -7.54 -8.02
C LEU A 86 -11.88 -7.73 -7.48
N THR A 87 -12.59 -8.76 -7.92
CA THR A 87 -13.93 -9.07 -7.42
C THR A 87 -13.91 -9.41 -5.93
N VAL A 88 -12.98 -10.25 -5.49
CA VAL A 88 -12.82 -10.61 -4.07
C VAL A 88 -12.47 -9.38 -3.24
N MET A 89 -11.57 -8.52 -3.74
CA MET A 89 -11.20 -7.26 -3.07
C MET A 89 -12.38 -6.29 -2.98
N LEU A 90 -13.20 -6.18 -4.02
CA LEU A 90 -14.39 -5.34 -3.99
C LEU A 90 -15.40 -5.84 -2.95
N ILE A 91 -15.64 -7.15 -2.88
CA ILE A 91 -16.52 -7.75 -1.86
C ILE A 91 -15.97 -7.44 -0.46
N PHE A 92 -14.67 -7.61 -0.25
CA PHE A 92 -14.03 -7.29 1.03
C PHE A 92 -14.20 -5.82 1.40
N ILE A 93 -13.94 -4.90 0.48
CA ILE A 93 -14.11 -3.44 0.68
C ILE A 93 -15.56 -3.11 1.04
N ILE A 94 -16.54 -3.64 0.32
CA ILE A 94 -17.97 -3.43 0.60
C ILE A 94 -18.31 -3.93 2.00
N THR A 95 -17.83 -5.11 2.38
CA THR A 95 -18.05 -5.69 3.71
C THR A 95 -17.47 -4.80 4.82
N VAL A 96 -16.25 -4.30 4.63
CA VAL A 96 -15.60 -3.37 5.57
C VAL A 96 -16.39 -2.06 5.67
N MET A 97 -16.85 -1.51 4.54
CA MET A 97 -17.66 -0.28 4.51
C MET A 97 -18.98 -0.44 5.27
N ILE A 98 -19.70 -1.54 5.03
CA ILE A 98 -20.95 -1.83 5.74
C ILE A 98 -20.68 -1.98 7.24
N GLY A 99 -19.67 -2.75 7.62
CA GLY A 99 -19.28 -2.89 9.03
C GLY A 99 -18.92 -1.56 9.68
N TYR A 100 -18.15 -0.73 8.98
CA TYR A 100 -17.76 0.58 9.49
C TYR A 100 -18.99 1.48 9.73
N ILE A 101 -19.90 1.56 8.76
CA ILE A 101 -21.13 2.38 8.87
C ILE A 101 -22.02 1.87 10.03
N PHE A 102 -22.10 0.54 10.20
CA PHE A 102 -22.91 -0.07 11.24
C PHE A 102 -22.38 0.22 12.65
N PHE A 103 -21.06 0.16 12.85
CA PHE A 103 -20.45 0.31 14.19
C PHE A 103 -20.12 1.76 14.56
N PHE A 104 -19.75 2.60 13.59
CA PHE A 104 -19.24 3.94 13.87
C PHE A 104 -20.11 5.08 13.31
N GLY A 105 -21.04 4.77 12.42
CA GLY A 105 -21.84 5.80 11.73
C GLY A 105 -20.98 6.71 10.82
N MET A 106 -21.63 7.69 10.18
CA MET A 106 -20.94 8.65 9.30
C MET A 106 -20.44 9.92 10.03
N MET A 107 -20.12 9.85 11.32
CA MET A 107 -20.03 11.03 12.17
C MET A 107 -18.69 11.78 12.18
N ASP A 108 -17.56 11.14 11.79
CA ASP A 108 -16.23 11.76 11.87
C ASP A 108 -15.57 11.88 10.49
N ASN A 109 -15.44 13.10 9.98
CA ASN A 109 -14.80 13.37 8.69
C ASN A 109 -13.36 12.83 8.60
N GLU A 110 -12.58 12.93 9.68
CA GLU A 110 -11.19 12.45 9.72
C GLU A 110 -11.12 10.93 9.55
N ARG A 111 -11.96 10.18 10.26
CA ARG A 111 -12.00 8.71 10.17
C ARG A 111 -12.51 8.24 8.81
N ASN A 112 -13.50 8.93 8.24
CA ASN A 112 -14.02 8.63 6.91
C ASN A 112 -12.94 8.84 5.85
N LEU A 113 -12.16 9.90 5.95
CA LEU A 113 -11.07 10.21 5.04
C LEU A 113 -9.96 9.14 5.09
N LEU A 114 -9.57 8.73 6.31
CA LEU A 114 -8.59 7.66 6.50
C LEU A 114 -9.08 6.31 5.97
N LEU A 115 -10.37 6.00 6.12
CA LEU A 115 -10.96 4.78 5.57
C LEU A 115 -10.92 4.80 4.02
N ILE A 116 -11.24 5.93 3.39
CA ILE A 116 -11.14 6.08 1.93
C ILE A 116 -9.69 5.86 1.46
N PHE A 117 -8.71 6.46 2.14
CA PHE A 117 -7.30 6.23 1.81
C PHE A 117 -6.89 4.77 1.98
N SER A 118 -7.39 4.07 3.01
CA SER A 118 -7.11 2.65 3.21
C SER A 118 -7.65 1.78 2.07
N ILE A 119 -8.86 2.09 1.59
CA ILE A 119 -9.46 1.42 0.44
C ILE A 119 -8.62 1.65 -0.82
N LEU A 120 -8.16 2.88 -1.06
CA LEU A 120 -7.28 3.19 -2.17
C LEU A 120 -5.97 2.40 -2.07
N ILE A 121 -5.35 2.33 -0.89
CA ILE A 121 -4.12 1.55 -0.67
C ILE A 121 -4.35 0.07 -1.01
N LEU A 122 -5.47 -0.52 -0.59
CA LEU A 122 -5.80 -1.91 -0.91
C LEU A 122 -5.94 -2.15 -2.42
N LEU A 123 -6.58 -1.23 -3.14
CA LEU A 123 -6.70 -1.32 -4.60
C LEU A 123 -5.33 -1.19 -5.29
N PHE A 124 -4.49 -0.26 -4.84
CA PHE A 124 -3.13 -0.12 -5.37
C PHE A 124 -2.24 -1.30 -5.05
N SER A 125 -2.39 -1.94 -3.88
CA SER A 125 -1.64 -3.14 -3.52
C SER A 125 -1.97 -4.32 -4.44
N THR A 126 -3.20 -4.40 -4.95
CA THR A 126 -3.56 -5.40 -5.97
C THR A 126 -2.74 -5.21 -7.25
N ALA A 127 -2.62 -3.96 -7.73
CA ALA A 127 -1.80 -3.66 -8.90
C ALA A 127 -0.31 -3.95 -8.68
N GLU A 128 0.20 -3.75 -7.46
CA GLU A 128 1.56 -4.10 -7.07
C GLU A 128 1.79 -5.61 -7.15
N ASN A 129 0.86 -6.42 -6.62
CA ASN A 129 0.95 -7.88 -6.66
C ASN A 129 0.84 -8.42 -8.10
N VAL A 130 0.00 -7.83 -8.95
CA VAL A 130 -0.07 -8.18 -10.38
C VAL A 130 1.28 -7.96 -11.06
N ARG A 131 1.90 -6.79 -10.88
CA ARG A 131 3.23 -6.51 -11.43
C ARG A 131 4.29 -7.46 -10.90
N GLN A 132 4.21 -7.84 -9.62
CA GLN A 132 5.09 -8.82 -9.02
C GLN A 132 4.94 -10.20 -9.67
N GLY A 133 3.70 -10.66 -9.90
CA GLY A 133 3.42 -11.90 -10.62
C GLY A 133 3.93 -11.87 -12.07
N LEU A 134 3.90 -10.71 -12.72
CA LEU A 134 4.47 -10.50 -14.04
C LEU A 134 6.02 -10.39 -14.05
N GLY A 135 6.69 -10.49 -12.90
CA GLY A 135 8.14 -10.39 -12.78
C GLY A 135 8.69 -8.97 -12.88
N GLU A 136 7.83 -7.95 -12.76
CA GLU A 136 8.18 -6.53 -12.88
C GLU A 136 8.52 -5.87 -11.52
N ASN A 137 9.14 -6.61 -10.62
CA ASN A 137 9.46 -6.17 -9.24
C ASN A 137 10.26 -4.88 -9.17
N TYR A 138 11.12 -4.61 -10.16
CA TYR A 138 11.90 -3.38 -10.22
C TYR A 138 11.02 -2.14 -10.34
N LYS A 139 9.88 -2.23 -11.04
CA LYS A 139 8.93 -1.12 -11.17
C LYS A 139 8.30 -0.80 -9.81
N ASN A 140 7.91 -1.82 -9.04
CA ASN A 140 7.40 -1.64 -7.68
C ASN A 140 8.44 -0.96 -6.77
N ALA A 141 9.71 -1.37 -6.87
CA ALA A 141 10.79 -0.75 -6.11
C ALA A 141 10.98 0.74 -6.46
N ILE A 142 10.90 1.10 -7.73
CA ILE A 142 10.97 2.50 -8.19
C ILE A 142 9.79 3.31 -7.64
N TYR A 143 8.54 2.81 -7.78
CA TYR A 143 7.35 3.52 -7.29
C TYR A 143 7.39 3.72 -5.78
N ASN A 144 7.78 2.68 -5.01
CA ASN A 144 7.89 2.78 -3.57
C ASN A 144 9.01 3.74 -3.15
N GLY A 145 10.15 3.73 -3.84
CA GLY A 145 11.23 4.69 -3.61
C GLY A 145 10.80 6.13 -3.87
N CYS A 146 10.15 6.39 -5.01
CA CYS A 146 9.63 7.72 -5.35
C CYS A 146 8.57 8.20 -4.35
N SER A 147 7.64 7.33 -3.94
CA SER A 147 6.61 7.66 -2.97
C SER A 147 7.21 8.03 -1.60
N ASN A 148 8.20 7.29 -1.12
CA ASN A 148 8.89 7.59 0.13
C ASN A 148 9.67 8.92 0.07
N LEU A 149 10.33 9.21 -1.06
CA LEU A 149 11.00 10.50 -1.27
C LEU A 149 10.00 11.65 -1.28
N LEU A 150 8.90 11.50 -2.00
CA LEU A 150 7.85 12.52 -2.06
C LEU A 150 7.24 12.79 -0.68
N SER A 151 6.95 11.74 0.09
CA SER A 151 6.47 11.83 1.47
C SER A 151 7.43 12.63 2.34
N LEU A 152 8.73 12.35 2.25
CA LEU A 152 9.75 13.05 3.02
C LEU A 152 9.85 14.53 2.64
N VAL A 153 9.77 14.85 1.34
CA VAL A 153 9.77 16.24 0.86
C VAL A 153 8.55 17.00 1.38
N ILE A 154 7.36 16.36 1.37
CA ILE A 154 6.13 16.98 1.89
C ILE A 154 6.26 17.25 3.40
N ILE A 155 6.75 16.27 4.19
CA ILE A 155 6.94 16.44 5.63
C ILE A 155 7.95 17.56 5.92
N LEU A 156 9.07 17.60 5.21
CA LEU A 156 10.07 18.66 5.35
C LEU A 156 9.51 20.03 4.95
N GLY A 157 8.71 20.09 3.89
CA GLY A 157 8.02 21.31 3.48
C GLY A 157 7.08 21.81 4.56
N LEU A 158 6.26 20.93 5.15
CA LEU A 158 5.36 21.30 6.24
C LEU A 158 6.09 21.69 7.55
N ALA A 159 7.28 21.14 7.78
CA ALA A 159 8.10 21.51 8.94
C ALA A 159 8.76 22.89 8.79
N TYR A 160 8.91 23.38 7.55
CA TYR A 160 9.55 24.67 7.29
C TYR A 160 8.56 25.86 7.38
N PHE A 161 7.27 25.63 7.15
CA PHE A 161 6.20 26.64 7.23
C PHE A 161 5.47 26.59 8.57
#